data_2c87e7bccbf80cd67d37dde38d0f8a57
#
_entry.id   2c87e7bccbf80cd67d37dde38d0f8a57
#
_cell.length_a   1.000
_cell.length_b   1.000
_cell.length_c   1.000
_cell.angle_alpha   90.00
_cell.angle_beta   90.00
_cell.angle_gamma   90.00
#
_symmetry.space_group_name_H-M   'P 1'
#
loop_
_entity.id
_entity.type
_entity.pdbx_description
1 polymer ?
#
loop_
_entity_poly.entity_id
_entity_poly.type
_entity_poly.pdbx_seq_one_letter_code
_entity_poly.pdbx_strand_id
1 'polypeptide(L)'
;RLKEYTPDEVYTIVRDIYSSTIYTDIVKRNQIRKADLLERVVRYTFSNIGQTFSAYSIAKYLKSENRKIDNETIYSYLEKLEKAFILFRCSRYDLQGKEILKTQEKFYVADPTLRYAVLGYSPDSVAGMLENIIYLELRRRGYSVYVGKTLKGEIDFVATKQNEKIYVQVTQ
;
A
#
# COMPACT_ATOMS: atom_id res chain seq x y z
N ARG A 1 -25.58 15.01 -18.73
CA ARG A 1 -24.88 15.85 -17.74
C ARG A 1 -24.28 14.92 -16.72
N LEU A 2 -22.96 14.94 -16.55
CA LEU A 2 -22.31 14.28 -15.42
C LEU A 2 -22.77 15.01 -14.14
N LYS A 3 -23.23 14.25 -13.14
CA LYS A 3 -23.59 14.81 -11.84
C LYS A 3 -22.30 15.29 -11.18
N GLU A 4 -22.22 16.55 -10.82
CA GLU A 4 -21.14 17.08 -10.00
C GLU A 4 -21.41 16.69 -8.54
N TYR A 5 -20.47 15.99 -7.92
CA TYR A 5 -20.53 15.60 -6.52
C TYR A 5 -19.77 16.62 -5.67
N THR A 6 -20.28 16.92 -4.50
CA THR A 6 -19.52 17.65 -3.48
C THR A 6 -18.38 16.79 -2.93
N PRO A 7 -17.31 17.37 -2.36
CA PRO A 7 -16.24 16.61 -1.73
C PRO A 7 -16.76 15.61 -0.69
N ASP A 8 -17.74 15.96 0.13
CA ASP A 8 -18.31 15.09 1.16
C ASP A 8 -19.07 13.90 0.55
N GLU A 9 -19.81 14.13 -0.55
CA GLU A 9 -20.46 13.03 -1.28
C GLU A 9 -19.41 12.07 -1.87
N VAL A 10 -18.31 12.58 -2.42
CA VAL A 10 -17.22 11.77 -2.95
C VAL A 10 -16.60 10.92 -1.82
N TYR A 11 -16.29 11.50 -0.67
CA TYR A 11 -15.75 10.75 0.47
C TYR A 11 -16.71 9.68 0.97
N THR A 12 -18.00 9.96 1.01
CA THR A 12 -19.03 8.99 1.40
C THR A 12 -19.05 7.82 0.43
N ILE A 13 -19.11 8.09 -0.87
CA ILE A 13 -19.10 7.07 -1.93
C ILE A 13 -17.83 6.18 -1.82
N VAL A 14 -16.66 6.82 -1.70
CA VAL A 14 -15.38 6.07 -1.60
C VAL A 14 -15.34 5.21 -0.34
N ARG A 15 -15.84 5.71 0.79
CA ARG A 15 -15.94 4.94 2.05
C ARG A 15 -16.87 3.74 1.90
N ASP A 16 -17.99 3.91 1.24
CA ASP A 16 -18.96 2.83 0.99
C ASP A 16 -18.37 1.76 0.07
N ILE A 17 -17.67 2.18 -1.00
CA ILE A 17 -16.94 1.27 -1.90
C ILE A 17 -15.89 0.48 -1.09
N TYR A 18 -15.06 1.17 -0.31
CA TYR A 18 -14.05 0.54 0.54
C TYR A 18 -14.69 -0.48 1.49
N SER A 19 -15.71 -0.07 2.24
CA SER A 19 -16.38 -0.92 3.24
C SER A 19 -17.01 -2.14 2.58
N SER A 20 -17.67 -1.97 1.44
CA SER A 20 -18.26 -3.06 0.67
C SER A 20 -17.19 -4.04 0.18
N THR A 21 -16.09 -3.54 -0.38
CA THR A 21 -14.99 -4.37 -0.88
C THR A 21 -14.32 -5.15 0.25
N ILE A 22 -13.98 -4.47 1.37
CA ILE A 22 -13.39 -5.15 2.54
C ILE A 22 -14.32 -6.24 3.07
N TYR A 23 -15.60 -5.92 3.27
CA TYR A 23 -16.53 -6.87 3.85
C TYR A 23 -16.86 -8.02 2.88
N THR A 24 -17.22 -7.72 1.64
CA THR A 24 -17.72 -8.72 0.68
C THR A 24 -16.58 -9.52 0.07
N ASP A 25 -15.57 -8.84 -0.49
CA ASP A 25 -14.53 -9.51 -1.27
C ASP A 25 -13.40 -10.07 -0.42
N ILE A 26 -13.18 -9.52 0.77
CA ILE A 26 -12.10 -9.99 1.62
C ILE A 26 -12.65 -10.79 2.81
N VAL A 27 -13.45 -10.19 3.67
CA VAL A 27 -13.90 -10.85 4.91
C VAL A 27 -14.81 -12.03 4.60
N LYS A 28 -15.89 -11.82 3.85
CA LYS A 28 -16.88 -12.86 3.56
C LYS A 28 -16.33 -13.96 2.67
N ARG A 29 -15.69 -13.60 1.54
CA ARG A 29 -15.14 -14.58 0.58
C ARG A 29 -14.05 -15.44 1.19
N ASN A 30 -13.20 -14.88 2.06
CA ASN A 30 -12.10 -15.60 2.71
C ASN A 30 -12.44 -16.10 4.13
N GLN A 31 -13.69 -15.99 4.57
CA GLN A 31 -14.17 -16.43 5.89
C GLN A 31 -13.29 -15.90 7.05
N ILE A 32 -12.90 -14.63 6.97
CA ILE A 32 -12.04 -14.01 7.98
C ILE A 32 -12.86 -13.83 9.27
N ARG A 33 -12.47 -14.54 10.34
CA ARG A 33 -13.15 -14.50 11.64
C ARG A 33 -12.86 -13.23 12.45
N LYS A 34 -11.69 -12.63 12.26
CA LYS A 34 -11.22 -11.45 13.02
C LYS A 34 -11.11 -10.24 12.09
N ALA A 35 -12.27 -9.73 11.64
CA ALA A 35 -12.34 -8.57 10.74
C ALA A 35 -11.73 -7.30 11.35
N ASP A 36 -11.77 -7.14 12.68
CA ASP A 36 -11.16 -6.04 13.41
C ASP A 36 -9.63 -6.02 13.28
N LEU A 37 -8.99 -7.19 13.26
CA LEU A 37 -7.54 -7.28 13.02
C LEU A 37 -7.18 -6.95 11.57
N LEU A 38 -7.98 -7.38 10.60
CA LEU A 38 -7.80 -7.00 9.20
C LEU A 38 -7.88 -5.47 9.05
N GLU A 39 -8.91 -4.83 9.63
CA GLU A 39 -9.08 -3.37 9.58
C GLU A 39 -7.86 -2.65 10.17
N ARG A 40 -7.31 -3.13 11.27
CA ARG A 40 -6.10 -2.57 11.88
C ARG A 40 -4.87 -2.73 10.99
N VAL A 41 -4.70 -3.88 10.33
CA VAL A 41 -3.63 -4.10 9.34
C VAL A 41 -3.78 -3.12 8.18
N VAL A 42 -5.00 -2.90 7.67
CA VAL A 42 -5.27 -1.92 6.62
C VAL A 42 -4.88 -0.52 7.08
N ARG A 43 -5.36 -0.09 8.24
CA ARG A 43 -5.08 1.26 8.78
C ARG A 43 -3.58 1.48 8.97
N TYR A 44 -2.85 0.49 9.52
CA TYR A 44 -1.39 0.56 9.63
C TYR A 44 -0.72 0.71 8.26
N THR A 45 -1.11 -0.12 7.30
CA THR A 45 -0.54 -0.09 5.95
C THR A 45 -0.80 1.26 5.28
N PHE A 46 -2.04 1.77 5.36
CA PHE A 46 -2.42 3.06 4.79
C PHE A 46 -1.69 4.25 5.44
N SER A 47 -1.40 4.16 6.75
CA SER A 47 -0.62 5.18 7.46
C SER A 47 0.86 5.19 7.04
N ASN A 48 1.37 4.07 6.52
CA ASN A 48 2.78 3.89 6.17
C ASN A 48 3.00 3.76 4.64
N ILE A 49 2.10 4.31 3.82
CA ILE A 49 2.29 4.35 2.36
C ILE A 49 3.59 5.10 2.02
N GLY A 50 4.40 4.52 1.12
CA GLY A 50 5.71 5.06 0.75
C GLY A 50 6.83 4.74 1.75
N GLN A 51 6.52 4.12 2.89
CA GLN A 51 7.53 3.69 3.87
C GLN A 51 7.76 2.18 3.79
N THR A 52 8.99 1.75 4.03
CA THR A 52 9.31 0.33 4.14
C THR A 52 8.87 -0.22 5.49
N PHE A 53 8.17 -1.34 5.49
CA PHE A 53 7.84 -2.07 6.71
C PHE A 53 7.75 -3.58 6.47
N SER A 54 7.60 -4.34 7.54
CA SER A 54 7.46 -5.79 7.50
C SER A 54 6.22 -6.24 8.30
N ALA A 55 5.79 -7.48 8.11
CA ALA A 55 4.74 -8.07 8.95
C ALA A 55 5.12 -8.01 10.45
N TYR A 56 6.40 -8.14 10.77
CA TYR A 56 6.89 -7.97 12.14
C TYR A 56 6.62 -6.56 12.71
N SER A 57 6.80 -5.51 11.88
CA SER A 57 6.51 -4.13 12.28
C SER A 57 5.02 -3.96 12.62
N ILE A 58 4.14 -4.53 11.81
CA ILE A 58 2.69 -4.52 12.05
C ILE A 58 2.36 -5.30 13.33
N ALA A 59 2.91 -6.52 13.50
CA ALA A 59 2.67 -7.34 14.69
C ALA A 59 3.12 -6.62 15.97
N LYS A 60 4.28 -5.94 15.93
CA LYS A 60 4.80 -5.15 17.05
C LYS A 60 3.87 -3.98 17.39
N TYR A 61 3.38 -3.26 16.37
CA TYR A 61 2.42 -2.18 16.55
C TYR A 61 1.11 -2.70 17.17
N LEU A 62 0.53 -3.78 16.65
CA LEU A 62 -0.71 -4.34 17.18
C LEU A 62 -0.54 -4.90 18.60
N LYS A 63 0.65 -5.43 18.92
CA LYS A 63 0.97 -5.85 20.28
C LYS A 63 0.97 -4.68 21.26
N SER A 64 1.42 -3.48 20.86
CA SER A 64 1.35 -2.27 21.70
C SER A 64 -0.10 -1.82 21.96
N GLU A 65 -1.03 -2.20 21.10
CA GLU A 65 -2.47 -1.99 21.28
C GLU A 65 -3.17 -3.17 22.02
N ASN A 66 -2.40 -4.06 22.67
CA ASN A 66 -2.89 -5.27 23.34
C ASN A 66 -3.60 -6.26 22.39
N ARG A 67 -3.19 -6.29 21.13
CA ARG A 67 -3.70 -7.23 20.12
C ARG A 67 -2.59 -8.18 19.69
N LYS A 68 -2.89 -9.49 19.67
CA LYS A 68 -1.96 -10.52 19.20
C LYS A 68 -2.34 -10.99 17.81
N ILE A 69 -1.39 -10.96 16.92
CA ILE A 69 -1.48 -11.49 15.56
C ILE A 69 -0.10 -12.02 15.16
N ASP A 70 -0.06 -13.14 14.48
CA ASP A 70 1.18 -13.70 13.94
C ASP A 70 1.50 -13.10 12.57
N ASN A 71 2.78 -13.19 12.18
CA ASN A 71 3.26 -12.63 10.92
C ASN A 71 2.63 -13.30 9.70
N GLU A 72 2.34 -14.59 9.78
CA GLU A 72 1.74 -15.35 8.67
C GLU A 72 0.32 -14.86 8.39
N THR A 73 -0.48 -14.64 9.42
CA THR A 73 -1.81 -14.04 9.29
C THR A 73 -1.74 -12.64 8.68
N ILE A 74 -0.76 -11.80 9.07
CA ILE A 74 -0.56 -10.47 8.48
C ILE A 74 -0.24 -10.58 6.99
N TYR A 75 0.71 -11.44 6.60
CA TYR A 75 1.03 -11.65 5.18
C TYR A 75 -0.19 -12.15 4.40
N SER A 76 -0.98 -13.05 4.97
CA SER A 76 -2.24 -13.51 4.39
C SER A 76 -3.24 -12.38 4.17
N TYR A 77 -3.34 -11.43 5.11
CA TYR A 77 -4.22 -10.27 4.95
C TYR A 77 -3.71 -9.32 3.87
N LEU A 78 -2.41 -9.02 3.85
CA LEU A 78 -1.81 -8.19 2.81
C LEU A 78 -2.02 -8.80 1.42
N GLU A 79 -1.81 -10.11 1.26
CA GLU A 79 -2.05 -10.81 0.00
C GLU A 79 -3.51 -10.73 -0.47
N LYS A 80 -4.47 -10.82 0.46
CA LYS A 80 -5.89 -10.67 0.13
C LYS A 80 -6.24 -9.25 -0.30
N LEU A 81 -5.62 -8.24 0.31
CA LEU A 81 -5.76 -6.84 -0.09
C LEU A 81 -5.17 -6.58 -1.48
N GLU A 82 -4.05 -7.23 -1.82
CA GLU A 82 -3.46 -7.18 -3.15
C GLU A 82 -4.38 -7.85 -4.20
N LYS A 83 -4.92 -9.02 -3.90
CA LYS A 83 -5.86 -9.75 -4.78
C LYS A 83 -7.18 -9.01 -4.98
N ALA A 84 -7.58 -8.18 -4.02
CA ALA A 84 -8.75 -7.30 -4.13
C ALA A 84 -8.44 -5.94 -4.79
N PHE A 85 -7.23 -5.75 -5.28
CA PHE A 85 -6.76 -4.49 -5.89
C PHE A 85 -6.92 -3.27 -5.00
N ILE A 86 -6.79 -3.43 -3.68
CA ILE A 86 -6.75 -2.32 -2.72
C ILE A 86 -5.32 -1.83 -2.53
N LEU A 87 -4.36 -2.78 -2.52
CA LEU A 87 -2.93 -2.52 -2.37
C LEU A 87 -2.13 -3.06 -3.53
N PHE A 88 -0.99 -2.44 -3.76
CA PHE A 88 0.10 -2.97 -4.58
C PHE A 88 1.36 -3.09 -3.72
N ARG A 89 1.98 -4.25 -3.79
CA ARG A 89 3.28 -4.49 -3.19
C ARG A 89 4.38 -4.03 -4.13
N CYS A 90 5.33 -3.28 -3.61
CA CYS A 90 6.54 -2.88 -4.30
C CYS A 90 7.74 -3.51 -3.61
N SER A 91 8.28 -4.57 -4.21
CA SER A 91 9.43 -5.29 -3.67
C SER A 91 10.70 -4.45 -3.78
N ARG A 92 11.67 -4.70 -2.91
CA ARG A 92 12.98 -4.05 -2.99
C ARG A 92 13.89 -4.79 -3.97
N TYR A 93 14.66 -4.03 -4.71
CA TYR A 93 15.68 -4.53 -5.62
C TYR A 93 17.06 -4.07 -5.16
N ASP A 94 17.91 -5.02 -4.83
CA ASP A 94 19.31 -4.73 -4.51
C ASP A 94 20.07 -4.44 -5.82
N LEU A 95 20.51 -3.21 -5.98
CA LEU A 95 21.22 -2.76 -7.19
C LEU A 95 22.60 -3.36 -7.32
N GLN A 96 23.21 -3.82 -6.22
CA GLN A 96 24.50 -4.47 -6.22
C GLN A 96 24.40 -5.97 -6.44
N GLY A 97 23.59 -6.64 -5.61
CA GLY A 97 23.33 -8.07 -5.71
C GLY A 97 22.49 -8.43 -6.95
N LYS A 98 21.86 -7.44 -7.59
CA LYS A 98 20.94 -7.62 -8.73
C LYS A 98 19.84 -8.62 -8.45
N GLU A 99 19.33 -8.61 -7.22
CA GLU A 99 18.30 -9.54 -6.75
C GLU A 99 17.12 -8.83 -6.08
N ILE A 100 15.96 -9.48 -6.12
CA ILE A 100 14.75 -9.00 -5.44
C ILE A 100 14.80 -9.46 -3.99
N LEU A 101 14.73 -8.50 -3.06
CA LEU A 101 14.68 -8.78 -1.63
C LEU A 101 13.25 -9.08 -1.18
N LYS A 102 13.10 -10.08 -0.30
CA LYS A 102 11.80 -10.55 0.20
C LYS A 102 11.36 -9.88 1.52
N THR A 103 12.04 -8.82 1.94
CA THR A 103 11.79 -8.17 3.24
C THR A 103 11.81 -6.66 3.11
N GLN A 104 11.10 -5.98 4.01
CA GLN A 104 11.01 -4.52 4.03
C GLN A 104 10.49 -3.94 2.72
N GLU A 105 9.32 -4.39 2.33
CA GLU A 105 8.63 -3.93 1.12
C GLU A 105 7.93 -2.60 1.37
N LYS A 106 7.68 -1.83 0.30
CA LYS A 106 6.72 -0.73 0.33
C LYS A 106 5.37 -1.19 -0.19
N PHE A 107 4.32 -0.54 0.27
CA PHE A 107 2.96 -0.76 -0.23
C PHE A 107 2.37 0.56 -0.70
N TYR A 108 1.58 0.49 -1.77
CA TYR A 108 0.88 1.60 -2.36
C TYR A 108 -0.60 1.28 -2.49
N VAL A 109 -1.47 2.27 -2.26
CA VAL A 109 -2.91 2.09 -2.47
C VAL A 109 -3.24 2.20 -3.96
N ALA A 110 -4.21 1.42 -4.39
CA ALA A 110 -4.68 1.46 -5.78
C ALA A 110 -5.34 2.80 -6.13
N ASP A 111 -5.97 3.43 -5.16
CA ASP A 111 -6.56 4.76 -5.29
C ASP A 111 -6.24 5.58 -4.02
N PRO A 112 -5.53 6.72 -4.15
CA PRO A 112 -5.23 7.61 -3.02
C PRO A 112 -6.46 8.05 -2.22
N THR A 113 -7.64 8.13 -2.85
CA THR A 113 -8.88 8.51 -2.16
C THR A 113 -9.29 7.50 -1.10
N LEU A 114 -8.96 6.20 -1.27
CA LEU A 114 -9.21 5.17 -0.26
C LEU A 114 -8.49 5.48 1.05
N ARG A 115 -7.23 5.93 0.98
CA ARG A 115 -6.48 6.31 2.18
C ARG A 115 -7.15 7.48 2.89
N TYR A 116 -7.52 8.52 2.14
CA TYR A 116 -8.18 9.69 2.73
C TYR A 116 -9.56 9.36 3.30
N ALA A 117 -10.32 8.49 2.67
CA ALA A 117 -11.62 8.04 3.19
C ALA A 117 -11.49 7.26 4.50
N VAL A 118 -10.42 6.49 4.70
CA VAL A 118 -10.19 5.64 5.88
C VAL A 118 -9.50 6.38 7.02
N LEU A 119 -8.52 7.24 6.71
CA LEU A 119 -7.65 7.89 7.71
C LEU A 119 -7.87 9.39 7.83
N GLY A 120 -8.54 10.01 6.87
CA GLY A 120 -8.61 11.46 6.74
C GLY A 120 -7.35 12.07 6.14
N TYR A 121 -7.38 13.38 5.95
CA TYR A 121 -6.24 14.15 5.48
C TYR A 121 -5.22 14.37 6.60
N SER A 122 -3.94 14.24 6.26
CA SER A 122 -2.82 14.62 7.11
C SER A 122 -1.71 15.23 6.24
N PRO A 123 -1.16 16.41 6.60
CA PRO A 123 -0.02 17.00 5.88
C PRO A 123 1.16 16.03 5.77
N ASP A 124 1.45 15.25 6.81
CA ASP A 124 2.56 14.28 6.84
C ASP A 124 2.42 13.15 5.83
N SER A 125 1.21 12.98 5.27
CA SER A 125 0.97 11.93 4.27
C SER A 125 1.27 12.37 2.83
N VAL A 126 1.50 13.66 2.59
CA VAL A 126 1.61 14.21 1.24
C VAL A 126 2.78 13.59 0.47
N ALA A 127 3.95 13.48 1.10
CA ALA A 127 5.13 12.86 0.48
C ALA A 127 4.85 11.42 0.02
N GLY A 128 4.30 10.59 0.92
CA GLY A 128 3.93 9.20 0.59
C GLY A 128 2.85 9.12 -0.50
N MET A 129 1.93 10.07 -0.55
CA MET A 129 0.89 10.11 -1.60
C MET A 129 1.44 10.55 -2.94
N LEU A 130 2.39 11.48 -3.00
CA LEU A 130 3.09 11.82 -4.24
C LEU A 130 3.86 10.60 -4.77
N GLU A 131 4.58 9.91 -3.90
CA GLU A 131 5.27 8.66 -4.25
C GLU A 131 4.29 7.60 -4.77
N ASN A 132 3.12 7.47 -4.13
CA ASN A 132 2.06 6.56 -4.57
C ASN A 132 1.55 6.90 -5.98
N ILE A 133 1.33 8.16 -6.29
CA ILE A 133 0.87 8.60 -7.62
C ILE A 133 1.92 8.27 -8.69
N ILE A 134 3.20 8.52 -8.41
CA ILE A 134 4.29 8.18 -9.32
C ILE A 134 4.38 6.66 -9.53
N TYR A 135 4.25 5.87 -8.46
CA TYR A 135 4.19 4.41 -8.56
C TYR A 135 3.08 3.94 -9.50
N LEU A 136 1.86 4.44 -9.31
CA LEU A 136 0.71 4.08 -10.14
C LEU A 136 0.92 4.49 -11.60
N GLU A 137 1.49 5.66 -11.86
CA GLU A 137 1.77 6.13 -13.22
C GLU A 137 2.84 5.27 -13.91
N LEU A 138 3.90 4.88 -13.21
CA LEU A 138 4.91 3.96 -13.74
C LEU A 138 4.28 2.60 -14.10
N ARG A 139 3.44 2.06 -13.22
CA ARG A 139 2.68 0.82 -13.47
C ARG A 139 1.75 0.96 -14.67
N ARG A 140 1.01 2.07 -14.77
CA ARG A 140 0.11 2.38 -15.90
C ARG A 140 0.85 2.41 -17.23
N ARG A 141 2.10 2.91 -17.23
CA ARG A 141 2.99 2.89 -18.42
C ARG A 141 3.57 1.52 -18.73
N GLY A 142 3.29 0.52 -17.92
CA GLY A 142 3.70 -0.87 -18.15
C GLY A 142 5.11 -1.20 -17.62
N TYR A 143 5.65 -0.39 -16.70
CA TYR A 143 6.91 -0.74 -16.03
C TYR A 143 6.67 -1.76 -14.91
N SER A 144 7.66 -2.65 -14.74
CA SER A 144 7.88 -3.36 -13.50
C SER A 144 8.62 -2.44 -12.55
N VAL A 145 8.05 -2.18 -11.36
CA VAL A 145 8.53 -1.14 -10.44
C VAL A 145 9.02 -1.78 -9.15
N TYR A 146 10.18 -1.36 -8.70
CA TYR A 146 10.84 -1.82 -7.47
C TYR A 146 11.36 -0.63 -6.67
N VAL A 147 11.51 -0.80 -5.37
CA VAL A 147 12.28 0.12 -4.51
C VAL A 147 13.75 -0.19 -4.66
N GLY A 148 14.57 0.77 -5.00
CA GLY A 148 16.00 0.57 -5.22
C GLY A 148 16.79 0.62 -3.92
N LYS A 149 17.51 -0.45 -3.57
CA LYS A 149 18.47 -0.46 -2.47
C LYS A 149 19.89 -0.20 -3.01
N THR A 150 20.59 0.78 -2.43
CA THR A 150 21.99 1.09 -2.69
C THR A 150 22.81 0.93 -1.42
N LEU A 151 24.15 1.04 -1.53
CA LEU A 151 25.05 1.10 -0.34
C LEU A 151 24.77 2.30 0.55
N LYS A 152 24.39 3.42 -0.04
CA LYS A 152 24.27 4.71 0.65
C LYS A 152 22.84 5.07 1.05
N GLY A 153 21.85 4.23 0.67
CA GLY A 153 20.46 4.53 0.96
C GLY A 153 19.50 3.88 -0.03
N GLU A 154 18.38 4.52 -0.24
CA GLU A 154 17.27 4.04 -1.04
C GLU A 154 17.05 4.99 -2.23
N ILE A 155 16.67 4.43 -3.37
CA ILE A 155 16.07 5.14 -4.50
C ILE A 155 14.59 4.76 -4.50
N ASP A 156 13.71 5.75 -4.58
CA ASP A 156 12.27 5.49 -4.45
C ASP A 156 11.81 4.46 -5.46
N PHE A 157 12.21 4.61 -6.74
CA PHE A 157 11.86 3.60 -7.74
C PHE A 157 13.00 3.26 -8.70
N VAL A 158 13.10 1.97 -8.96
CA VAL A 158 13.79 1.38 -10.12
C VAL A 158 12.70 0.77 -10.98
N ALA A 159 12.46 1.35 -12.16
CA ALA A 159 11.41 0.89 -13.05
C ALA A 159 12.04 0.31 -14.33
N THR A 160 11.59 -0.89 -14.72
CA THR A 160 12.12 -1.63 -15.87
C THR A 160 11.00 -2.00 -16.83
N LYS A 161 11.27 -1.82 -18.13
CA LYS A 161 10.35 -2.22 -19.20
C LYS A 161 11.16 -2.61 -20.43
N GLN A 162 11.08 -3.87 -20.85
CA GLN A 162 11.89 -4.40 -21.95
C GLN A 162 13.38 -4.12 -21.71
N ASN A 163 14.00 -3.29 -22.56
CA ASN A 163 15.42 -2.91 -22.48
C ASN A 163 15.63 -1.55 -21.77
N GLU A 164 14.56 -0.94 -21.27
CA GLU A 164 14.62 0.35 -20.57
C GLU A 164 14.68 0.13 -19.05
N LYS A 165 15.57 0.86 -18.39
CA LYS A 165 15.62 0.96 -16.94
C LYS A 165 15.76 2.43 -16.55
N ILE A 166 14.84 2.91 -15.72
CA ILE A 166 14.86 4.27 -15.20
C ILE A 166 14.93 4.26 -13.67
N TYR A 167 15.53 5.30 -13.13
CA TYR A 167 15.62 5.55 -11.69
C TYR A 167 14.84 6.82 -11.38
N VAL A 168 13.98 6.76 -10.39
CA VAL A 168 13.11 7.87 -10.03
C VAL A 168 13.29 8.17 -8.55
N GLN A 169 13.53 9.44 -8.24
CA GLN A 169 13.51 9.98 -6.89
C GLN A 169 12.39 11.02 -6.80
N VAL A 170 11.50 10.85 -5.84
CA VAL A 170 10.37 11.75 -5.60
C VAL A 170 10.77 12.77 -4.54
N THR A 171 10.69 14.04 -4.87
CA THR A 171 10.99 15.14 -3.94
C THR A 171 9.79 16.09 -3.88
N GLN A 172 9.56 16.68 -2.73
CA GLN A 172 8.64 17.81 -2.53
C GLN A 172 9.31 19.10 -2.93
#